data_965086b6bbe4429a673af9d83d6c209b
#
_entry.id   965086b6bbe4429a673af9d83d6c209b
#
_cell.length_a   1.000
_cell.length_b   1.000
_cell.length_c   1.000
_cell.angle_alpha   90.00
_cell.angle_beta   90.00
_cell.angle_gamma   90.00
#
_symmetry.space_group_name_H-M   'P 1'
#
loop_
_entity.id
_entity.type
_entity.pdbx_description
1 polymer ?
#
loop_
_entity_poly.entity_id
_entity_poly.type
_entity_poly.pdbx_seq_one_letter_code
_entity_poly.pdbx_strand_id
1 'polypeptide(L)'
;MNEKKIKVYAQVGDDLLFDVYVTVPQDVWDEEVDGLEEAVRDDIANCDDDEDFEQNLADEPYYGGYIGSADGCSHGYTSAHGRIAYHLVSCQYGSILAGLGVLEQLRDAIVKDLVESDTEHQHEEELQMLKSIKNFVQAMLGEDEDDYECYEGSGSDCDEEQVVTIWDRYPLELLDELAERVYGIPQKKTIVYLHGYGSSSQSNTAQYLAKKMPEYNVIAPDIPVDPAEALPFLEDYCEAHHADLVIGTSMGGMYAMQMTRCLRICVNPALHLSQLKDVLQVGTFEYFQPTADGRKHYTITEEIIQHFKEMEAHLFGRETSEGRYNCWGFFADGDTLVNCKDEFAQHFTHVEDFHGEHRMNNQVIRDVIIPAAKRILTE
;
A
#
# COMPACT_ATOMS: atom_id res chain seq x y z
N MET A 1 -9.50 -22.25 -16.90
CA MET A 1 -9.62 -22.34 -15.43
C MET A 1 -9.59 -20.90 -14.97
N ASN A 2 -10.48 -20.51 -14.10
CA ASN A 2 -10.40 -19.18 -13.51
C ASN A 2 -9.21 -19.19 -12.55
N GLU A 3 -8.43 -18.13 -12.56
CA GLU A 3 -7.26 -17.95 -11.69
C GLU A 3 -7.46 -16.69 -10.87
N LYS A 4 -7.06 -16.72 -9.62
CA LYS A 4 -7.07 -15.56 -8.73
C LYS A 4 -5.65 -15.04 -8.59
N LYS A 5 -5.45 -13.74 -8.79
CA LYS A 5 -4.16 -13.07 -8.57
C LYS A 5 -4.18 -12.51 -7.16
N ILE A 6 -3.20 -12.84 -6.36
CA ILE A 6 -3.04 -12.37 -4.98
C ILE A 6 -1.68 -11.71 -4.80
N LYS A 7 -1.62 -10.73 -3.89
CA LYS A 7 -0.40 -10.05 -3.52
C LYS A 7 0.18 -10.67 -2.25
N VAL A 8 1.43 -11.11 -2.31
CA VAL A 8 2.15 -11.71 -1.20
C VAL A 8 3.32 -10.81 -0.82
N TYR A 9 3.47 -10.56 0.46
CA TYR A 9 4.58 -9.81 1.04
C TYR A 9 5.64 -10.76 1.53
N ALA A 10 6.91 -10.49 1.23
CA ALA A 10 8.03 -11.30 1.70
C ALA A 10 9.21 -10.40 2.10
N GLN A 11 9.90 -10.78 3.16
CA GLN A 11 11.16 -10.17 3.57
C GLN A 11 12.29 -11.19 3.40
N VAL A 12 13.43 -10.74 2.87
CA VAL A 12 14.64 -11.56 2.73
C VAL A 12 15.78 -10.84 3.45
N GLY A 13 16.38 -11.49 4.43
CA GLY A 13 17.33 -10.84 5.33
C GLY A 13 16.69 -9.72 6.16
N ASP A 14 17.50 -8.81 6.69
CA ASP A 14 17.01 -7.76 7.59
C ASP A 14 16.33 -6.58 6.89
N ASP A 15 16.66 -6.33 5.60
CA ASP A 15 16.35 -5.07 4.94
C ASP A 15 15.58 -5.18 3.61
N LEU A 16 15.43 -6.38 3.03
CA LEU A 16 14.86 -6.54 1.70
C LEU A 16 13.40 -6.95 1.74
N LEU A 17 12.51 -6.01 1.40
CA LEU A 17 11.06 -6.21 1.32
C LEU A 17 10.63 -6.39 -0.13
N PHE A 18 9.85 -7.43 -0.40
CA PHE A 18 9.30 -7.75 -1.72
C PHE A 18 7.78 -7.82 -1.67
N ASP A 19 7.15 -7.14 -2.64
CA ASP A 19 5.73 -7.24 -2.93
C ASP A 19 5.55 -8.03 -4.22
N VAL A 20 5.11 -9.27 -4.14
CA VAL A 20 5.01 -10.15 -5.31
C VAL A 20 3.58 -10.56 -5.59
N TYR A 21 3.20 -10.54 -6.85
CA TYR A 21 1.93 -11.11 -7.29
C TYR A 21 2.13 -12.56 -7.70
N VAL A 22 1.29 -13.44 -7.13
CA VAL A 22 1.22 -14.86 -7.50
C VAL A 22 -0.18 -15.21 -7.98
N THR A 23 -0.29 -16.30 -8.72
CA THR A 23 -1.55 -16.75 -9.31
C THR A 23 -1.97 -18.07 -8.69
N VAL A 24 -3.20 -18.14 -8.18
CA VAL A 24 -3.78 -19.31 -7.53
C VAL A 24 -4.94 -19.83 -8.40
N PRO A 25 -5.00 -21.12 -8.72
CA PRO A 25 -6.20 -21.72 -9.33
C PRO A 25 -7.41 -21.52 -8.41
N GLN A 26 -8.55 -21.16 -8.98
CA GLN A 26 -9.75 -20.78 -8.21
C GLN A 26 -10.23 -21.93 -7.30
N ASP A 27 -10.15 -23.16 -7.74
CA ASP A 27 -10.54 -24.36 -6.97
C ASP A 27 -9.62 -24.59 -5.75
N VAL A 28 -8.32 -24.32 -5.90
CA VAL A 28 -7.35 -24.37 -4.78
C VAL A 28 -7.61 -23.25 -3.79
N TRP A 29 -7.89 -22.04 -4.30
CA TRP A 29 -8.26 -20.91 -3.47
C TRP A 29 -9.51 -21.18 -2.65
N ASP A 30 -10.58 -21.65 -3.28
CA ASP A 30 -11.86 -21.92 -2.62
C ASP A 30 -11.71 -22.99 -1.52
N GLU A 31 -10.94 -24.05 -1.76
CA GLU A 31 -10.68 -25.12 -0.77
C GLU A 31 -9.89 -24.59 0.43
N GLU A 32 -8.86 -23.79 0.21
CA GLU A 32 -8.05 -23.22 1.28
C GLU A 32 -8.87 -22.22 2.12
N VAL A 33 -9.61 -21.33 1.47
CA VAL A 33 -10.47 -20.35 2.16
C VAL A 33 -11.57 -21.03 2.98
N ASP A 34 -12.17 -22.10 2.47
CA ASP A 34 -13.18 -22.88 3.20
C ASP A 34 -12.60 -23.47 4.50
N GLY A 35 -11.38 -24.00 4.44
CA GLY A 35 -10.68 -24.55 5.62
C GLY A 35 -10.30 -23.46 6.64
N LEU A 36 -9.84 -22.32 6.15
CA LEU A 36 -9.49 -21.17 7.01
C LEU A 36 -10.73 -20.51 7.62
N GLU A 37 -11.85 -20.44 6.90
CA GLU A 37 -13.12 -19.95 7.45
C GLU A 37 -13.57 -20.81 8.63
N GLU A 38 -13.51 -22.14 8.50
CA GLU A 38 -13.86 -23.07 9.59
C GLU A 38 -12.96 -22.84 10.81
N ALA A 39 -11.63 -22.74 10.61
CA ALA A 39 -10.66 -22.49 11.66
C ALA A 39 -10.90 -21.15 12.38
N VAL A 40 -11.14 -20.08 11.65
CA VAL A 40 -11.46 -18.75 12.22
C VAL A 40 -12.75 -18.78 13.02
N ARG A 41 -13.82 -19.41 12.51
CA ARG A 41 -15.09 -19.52 13.22
C ARG A 41 -14.98 -20.34 14.50
N ASP A 42 -14.20 -21.42 14.49
CA ASP A 42 -13.96 -22.24 15.66
C ASP A 42 -13.16 -21.46 16.72
N ASP A 43 -12.17 -20.66 16.31
CA ASP A 43 -11.40 -19.83 17.24
C ASP A 43 -12.26 -18.71 17.83
N ILE A 44 -13.06 -18.01 17.04
CA ILE A 44 -14.06 -17.01 17.51
C ILE A 44 -15.00 -17.63 18.54
N ALA A 45 -15.52 -18.83 18.27
CA ALA A 45 -16.46 -19.49 19.18
C ALA A 45 -15.85 -19.85 20.56
N ASN A 46 -14.52 -19.89 20.65
CA ASN A 46 -13.79 -20.19 21.88
C ASN A 46 -13.16 -18.93 22.52
N CYS A 47 -13.36 -17.75 21.94
CA CYS A 47 -12.79 -16.48 22.40
C CYS A 47 -13.86 -15.67 23.14
N ASP A 48 -13.62 -15.35 24.42
CA ASP A 48 -14.59 -14.63 25.27
C ASP A 48 -14.69 -13.11 24.93
N ASP A 49 -13.80 -12.58 24.07
CA ASP A 49 -13.64 -11.14 23.84
C ASP A 49 -14.41 -10.59 22.61
N ASP A 50 -15.23 -11.40 21.93
CA ASP A 50 -15.86 -11.01 20.65
C ASP A 50 -17.11 -10.13 20.79
N GLU A 51 -17.79 -10.09 21.95
CA GLU A 51 -18.99 -9.24 22.13
C GLU A 51 -18.68 -7.74 21.98
N ASP A 52 -17.51 -7.29 22.47
CA ASP A 52 -17.08 -5.88 22.35
C ASP A 52 -16.64 -5.53 20.92
N PHE A 53 -16.15 -6.50 20.15
CA PHE A 53 -15.70 -6.31 18.79
C PHE A 53 -16.87 -6.10 17.81
N GLU A 54 -17.94 -6.89 17.89
CA GLU A 54 -19.12 -6.73 17.03
C GLU A 54 -19.75 -5.34 17.14
N GLN A 55 -19.66 -4.72 18.32
CA GLN A 55 -20.18 -3.38 18.57
C GLN A 55 -19.31 -2.30 17.91
N ASN A 56 -17.99 -2.48 17.87
CA ASN A 56 -17.05 -1.55 17.25
C ASN A 56 -16.97 -1.71 15.73
N LEU A 57 -17.26 -2.91 15.20
CA LEU A 57 -17.22 -3.21 13.76
C LEU A 57 -18.21 -2.36 12.94
N ALA A 58 -19.32 -1.93 13.55
CA ALA A 58 -20.31 -1.09 12.90
C ALA A 58 -19.82 0.34 12.65
N ASP A 59 -18.94 0.84 13.49
CA ASP A 59 -18.42 2.21 13.43
C ASP A 59 -17.15 2.33 12.56
N GLU A 60 -16.26 1.31 12.60
CA GLU A 60 -15.02 1.27 11.79
C GLU A 60 -14.80 -0.10 11.13
N PRO A 61 -15.54 -0.46 10.08
CA PRO A 61 -15.51 -1.81 9.52
C PRO A 61 -14.24 -2.16 8.73
N TYR A 62 -13.41 -1.16 8.34
CA TYR A 62 -12.39 -1.41 7.32
C TYR A 62 -10.95 -1.36 7.83
N TYR A 63 -10.58 -0.44 8.69
CA TYR A 63 -9.19 -0.27 9.14
C TYR A 63 -9.18 0.23 10.58
N GLY A 64 -9.14 -0.66 11.52
CA GLY A 64 -8.96 -0.29 12.90
C GLY A 64 -7.53 -0.53 13.34
N GLY A 65 -6.99 0.40 14.10
CA GLY A 65 -5.73 0.22 14.80
C GLY A 65 -5.83 -0.84 15.89
N TYR A 66 -4.67 -1.33 16.29
CA TYR A 66 -4.52 -2.18 17.46
C TYR A 66 -4.99 -1.45 18.73
N ILE A 67 -5.90 -2.02 19.46
CA ILE A 67 -6.28 -1.56 20.80
C ILE A 67 -5.53 -2.41 21.83
N GLY A 68 -4.41 -1.90 22.33
CA GLY A 68 -3.78 -2.45 23.52
C GLY A 68 -4.52 -1.98 24.75
N SER A 69 -4.88 -2.89 25.67
CA SER A 69 -5.36 -2.47 26.98
C SER A 69 -4.20 -1.95 27.84
N ALA A 70 -4.48 -0.99 28.71
CA ALA A 70 -3.49 -0.38 29.61
C ALA A 70 -2.89 -1.38 30.63
N ASP A 71 -3.48 -2.55 30.77
CA ASP A 71 -3.08 -3.64 31.66
C ASP A 71 -2.36 -4.80 30.96
N GLY A 72 -2.13 -4.70 29.63
CA GLY A 72 -1.30 -5.63 28.87
C GLY A 72 -1.92 -7.01 28.60
N CYS A 73 -3.20 -7.21 28.91
CA CYS A 73 -3.83 -8.53 28.87
C CYS A 73 -4.86 -8.76 27.75
N SER A 74 -5.30 -7.73 27.03
CA SER A 74 -6.21 -7.91 25.90
C SER A 74 -5.72 -7.17 24.65
N HIS A 75 -5.64 -7.89 23.57
CA HIS A 75 -5.25 -7.38 22.27
C HIS A 75 -6.47 -7.44 21.37
N GLY A 76 -7.04 -6.29 21.03
CA GLY A 76 -8.18 -6.20 20.12
C GLY A 76 -7.83 -5.47 18.87
N TYR A 77 -8.25 -5.97 17.72
CA TYR A 77 -8.23 -5.23 16.46
C TYR A 77 -9.62 -4.63 16.23
N THR A 78 -9.65 -3.38 15.75
CA THR A 78 -10.91 -2.65 15.54
C THR A 78 -11.49 -2.87 14.13
N SER A 79 -10.82 -3.60 13.24
CA SER A 79 -11.28 -3.89 11.89
C SER A 79 -11.52 -5.38 11.66
N ALA A 80 -12.38 -5.70 10.71
CA ALA A 80 -12.63 -7.07 10.30
C ALA A 80 -11.34 -7.78 9.85
N HIS A 81 -10.48 -7.12 9.07
CA HIS A 81 -9.18 -7.65 8.64
C HIS A 81 -8.26 -7.96 9.83
N GLY A 82 -8.12 -7.00 10.74
CA GLY A 82 -7.29 -7.19 11.94
C GLY A 82 -7.79 -8.34 12.81
N ARG A 83 -9.12 -8.49 12.93
CA ARG A 83 -9.68 -9.58 13.71
C ARG A 83 -9.50 -10.94 13.03
N ILE A 84 -9.71 -11.02 11.72
CA ILE A 84 -9.40 -12.23 10.95
C ILE A 84 -7.91 -12.59 11.09
N ALA A 85 -6.99 -11.63 10.91
CA ALA A 85 -5.57 -11.87 11.06
C ALA A 85 -5.20 -12.37 12.47
N TYR A 86 -5.84 -11.84 13.51
CA TYR A 86 -5.68 -12.31 14.88
C TYR A 86 -6.07 -13.79 15.04
N HIS A 87 -7.22 -14.21 14.51
CA HIS A 87 -7.67 -15.59 14.57
C HIS A 87 -6.86 -16.54 13.66
N LEU A 88 -6.17 -16.01 12.65
CA LEU A 88 -5.27 -16.78 11.80
C LEU A 88 -3.87 -16.99 12.38
N VAL A 89 -3.52 -16.34 13.50
CA VAL A 89 -2.18 -16.47 14.13
C VAL A 89 -1.85 -17.92 14.50
N SER A 90 -2.84 -18.75 14.81
CA SER A 90 -2.66 -20.18 15.04
C SER A 90 -2.36 -20.96 13.75
N CYS A 91 -2.63 -20.39 12.57
CA CYS A 91 -2.33 -20.96 11.27
C CYS A 91 -0.99 -20.38 10.81
N GLN A 92 0.04 -21.22 10.69
CA GLN A 92 1.35 -20.75 10.20
C GLN A 92 1.19 -20.17 8.79
N TYR A 93 1.61 -18.92 8.58
CA TYR A 93 1.50 -18.22 7.30
C TYR A 93 2.10 -19.00 6.12
N GLY A 94 3.29 -19.60 6.34
CA GLY A 94 3.92 -20.45 5.35
C GLY A 94 3.08 -21.67 4.96
N SER A 95 2.33 -22.26 5.89
CA SER A 95 1.41 -23.35 5.61
C SER A 95 0.24 -22.92 4.74
N ILE A 96 -0.31 -21.71 4.95
CA ILE A 96 -1.36 -21.15 4.07
C ILE A 96 -0.82 -20.95 2.65
N LEU A 97 0.37 -20.37 2.49
CA LEU A 97 0.97 -20.20 1.18
C LEU A 97 1.31 -21.56 0.50
N ALA A 98 1.69 -22.55 1.30
CA ALA A 98 1.90 -23.92 0.79
C ALA A 98 0.58 -24.56 0.34
N GLY A 99 -0.50 -24.40 1.11
CA GLY A 99 -1.86 -24.84 0.74
C GLY A 99 -2.33 -24.22 -0.57
N LEU A 100 -2.09 -22.92 -0.74
CA LEU A 100 -2.36 -22.19 -1.98
C LEU A 100 -1.45 -22.60 -3.15
N GLY A 101 -0.38 -23.37 -2.91
CA GLY A 101 0.53 -23.86 -3.95
C GLY A 101 1.39 -22.76 -4.60
N VAL A 102 1.64 -21.65 -3.90
CA VAL A 102 2.30 -20.46 -4.48
C VAL A 102 3.77 -20.32 -4.12
N LEU A 103 4.35 -21.18 -3.27
CA LEU A 103 5.72 -21.04 -2.78
C LEU A 103 6.78 -20.99 -3.89
N GLU A 104 6.63 -21.77 -4.97
CA GLU A 104 7.57 -21.74 -6.10
C GLU A 104 7.47 -20.43 -6.88
N GLN A 105 6.26 -19.94 -7.11
CA GLN A 105 6.04 -18.67 -7.81
C GLN A 105 6.62 -17.50 -7.00
N LEU A 106 6.39 -17.51 -5.67
CA LEU A 106 6.92 -16.50 -4.75
C LEU A 106 8.44 -16.46 -4.80
N ARG A 107 9.09 -17.62 -4.64
CA ARG A 107 10.55 -17.74 -4.74
C ARG A 107 11.07 -17.20 -6.07
N ASP A 108 10.48 -17.62 -7.19
CA ASP A 108 10.96 -17.27 -8.53
C ASP A 108 10.82 -15.76 -8.77
N ALA A 109 9.77 -15.15 -8.24
CA ALA A 109 9.57 -13.71 -8.30
C ALA A 109 10.62 -12.96 -7.46
N ILE A 110 10.86 -13.38 -6.21
CA ILE A 110 11.87 -12.77 -5.34
C ILE A 110 13.28 -12.89 -5.96
N VAL A 111 13.65 -14.08 -6.46
CA VAL A 111 14.95 -14.31 -7.11
C VAL A 111 15.11 -13.40 -8.32
N LYS A 112 14.06 -13.22 -9.11
CA LYS A 112 14.08 -12.34 -10.29
C LYS A 112 14.33 -10.89 -9.87
N ASP A 113 13.58 -10.39 -8.89
CA ASP A 113 13.70 -9.01 -8.44
C ASP A 113 15.08 -8.74 -7.80
N LEU A 114 15.60 -9.68 -7.00
CA LEU A 114 16.96 -9.60 -6.46
C LEU A 114 18.02 -9.53 -7.55
N VAL A 115 17.96 -10.38 -8.57
CA VAL A 115 18.93 -10.38 -9.67
C VAL A 115 18.86 -9.09 -10.49
N GLU A 116 17.65 -8.51 -10.65
CA GLU A 116 17.47 -7.27 -11.42
C GLU A 116 17.89 -6.03 -10.62
N SER A 117 17.79 -6.05 -9.27
CA SER A 117 18.12 -4.92 -8.39
C SER A 117 19.56 -4.95 -7.86
N ASP A 118 20.16 -6.12 -7.72
CA ASP A 118 21.50 -6.30 -7.16
C ASP A 118 22.61 -6.04 -8.20
N THR A 119 22.83 -4.77 -8.51
CA THR A 119 23.87 -4.34 -9.47
C THR A 119 25.30 -4.44 -8.90
N GLU A 120 25.45 -4.56 -7.58
CA GLU A 120 26.75 -4.59 -6.88
C GLU A 120 27.12 -5.96 -6.32
N HIS A 121 26.33 -7.00 -6.56
CA HIS A 121 26.53 -8.37 -6.05
C HIS A 121 26.63 -8.48 -4.53
N GLN A 122 25.84 -7.69 -3.81
CA GLN A 122 25.84 -7.65 -2.35
C GLN A 122 25.02 -8.78 -1.71
N HIS A 123 24.12 -9.43 -2.48
CA HIS A 123 23.15 -10.43 -2.00
C HIS A 123 23.38 -11.83 -2.59
N GLU A 124 24.67 -12.22 -2.77
CA GLU A 124 25.01 -13.55 -3.34
C GLU A 124 24.60 -14.71 -2.41
N GLU A 125 24.65 -14.52 -1.10
CA GLU A 125 24.31 -15.55 -0.11
C GLU A 125 22.80 -15.79 -0.09
N GLU A 126 21.99 -14.74 -0.05
CA GLU A 126 20.53 -14.78 -0.11
C GLU A 126 20.05 -15.40 -1.44
N LEU A 127 20.67 -15.01 -2.57
CA LEU A 127 20.40 -15.60 -3.86
C LEU A 127 20.72 -17.07 -3.91
N GLN A 128 21.82 -17.53 -3.31
CA GLN A 128 22.22 -18.92 -3.28
C GLN A 128 21.20 -19.79 -2.50
N MET A 129 20.72 -19.27 -1.38
CA MET A 129 19.75 -19.93 -0.53
C MET A 129 18.36 -19.99 -1.16
N LEU A 130 17.88 -18.89 -1.73
CA LEU A 130 16.61 -18.83 -2.44
C LEU A 130 16.56 -19.73 -3.68
N LYS A 131 17.69 -20.03 -4.32
CA LYS A 131 17.78 -20.98 -5.43
C LYS A 131 17.52 -22.45 -5.02
N SER A 132 17.62 -22.76 -3.74
CA SER A 132 17.26 -24.07 -3.23
C SER A 132 15.78 -24.08 -2.82
N ILE A 133 14.92 -24.76 -3.58
CA ILE A 133 13.48 -24.90 -3.25
C ILE A 133 13.31 -25.49 -1.84
N LYS A 134 14.12 -26.47 -1.48
CA LYS A 134 14.03 -27.12 -0.17
C LYS A 134 14.28 -26.16 0.96
N ASN A 135 15.34 -25.35 0.89
CA ASN A 135 15.69 -24.38 1.93
C ASN A 135 14.64 -23.25 2.01
N PHE A 136 14.13 -22.80 0.85
CA PHE A 136 13.07 -21.82 0.81
C PHE A 136 11.79 -22.33 1.49
N VAL A 137 11.34 -23.54 1.16
CA VAL A 137 10.14 -24.12 1.78
C VAL A 137 10.34 -24.36 3.27
N GLN A 138 11.51 -24.80 3.72
CA GLN A 138 11.81 -25.01 5.14
C GLN A 138 11.79 -23.66 5.91
N ALA A 139 12.44 -22.64 5.36
CA ALA A 139 12.40 -21.29 5.95
C ALA A 139 10.97 -20.73 6.05
N MET A 140 10.11 -21.01 5.04
CA MET A 140 8.72 -20.59 5.03
C MET A 140 7.83 -21.31 6.03
N LEU A 141 8.10 -22.57 6.29
CA LEU A 141 7.28 -23.41 7.16
C LEU A 141 7.73 -23.38 8.62
N GLY A 142 8.87 -22.75 8.93
CA GLY A 142 9.40 -22.71 10.30
C GLY A 142 9.74 -24.10 10.82
N GLU A 143 10.27 -25.00 9.99
CA GLU A 143 10.55 -26.41 10.35
C GLU A 143 11.85 -26.60 11.17
N ASP A 144 12.19 -25.70 12.07
CA ASP A 144 13.12 -26.00 13.15
C ASP A 144 12.37 -26.04 14.48
N GLU A 145 12.12 -27.27 14.95
CA GLU A 145 11.42 -27.57 16.22
C GLU A 145 12.08 -26.96 17.47
N ASP A 146 13.21 -26.27 17.32
CA ASP A 146 14.00 -25.71 18.45
C ASP A 146 13.75 -24.21 18.72
N ASP A 147 13.03 -23.48 17.86
CA ASP A 147 12.91 -22.00 17.96
C ASP A 147 11.77 -21.48 18.85
N TYR A 148 10.91 -22.32 19.40
CA TYR A 148 9.83 -21.90 20.32
C TYR A 148 10.29 -21.56 21.74
N GLU A 149 11.56 -21.83 22.12
CA GLU A 149 12.09 -21.52 23.46
C GLU A 149 12.76 -20.14 23.60
N CYS A 150 12.86 -19.33 22.55
CA CYS A 150 13.57 -18.04 22.60
C CYS A 150 12.74 -16.84 23.10
N TYR A 151 11.51 -17.02 23.59
CA TYR A 151 10.71 -15.91 24.13
C TYR A 151 10.77 -15.73 25.65
N GLU A 152 11.56 -16.48 26.39
CA GLU A 152 11.85 -16.20 27.80
C GLU A 152 13.29 -15.77 28.04
N GLY A 153 13.51 -14.47 27.96
CA GLY A 153 14.49 -13.69 28.73
C GLY A 153 15.95 -14.15 28.78
N SER A 154 16.77 -13.41 28.16
CA SER A 154 18.21 -13.14 28.37
C SER A 154 19.16 -13.65 27.30
N GLY A 155 19.68 -12.68 26.60
CA GLY A 155 21.03 -12.55 26.00
C GLY A 155 21.85 -13.82 25.78
N SER A 156 22.01 -14.16 24.54
CA SER A 156 23.24 -14.47 23.83
C SER A 156 23.01 -15.50 22.71
N ASP A 157 23.50 -15.15 21.55
CA ASP A 157 23.91 -16.04 20.44
C ASP A 157 22.84 -16.98 19.85
N CYS A 158 21.82 -16.44 19.21
CA CYS A 158 21.13 -17.10 18.10
C CYS A 158 21.80 -16.64 16.81
N ASP A 159 22.97 -17.20 16.52
CA ASP A 159 23.73 -17.00 15.27
C ASP A 159 23.31 -18.01 14.20
N GLU A 160 22.00 -18.19 13.94
CA GLU A 160 21.54 -18.76 12.67
C GLU A 160 20.53 -17.79 12.06
N GLU A 161 21.05 -16.95 11.15
CA GLU A 161 20.32 -15.99 10.35
C GLU A 161 19.18 -16.70 9.61
N GLN A 162 17.94 -16.45 10.02
CA GLN A 162 16.78 -16.72 9.19
C GLN A 162 16.88 -15.81 7.96
N VAL A 163 17.35 -16.35 6.86
CA VAL A 163 17.59 -15.61 5.61
C VAL A 163 16.29 -15.22 4.90
N VAL A 164 15.17 -15.86 5.24
CA VAL A 164 13.86 -15.48 4.72
C VAL A 164 12.86 -15.46 5.87
N THR A 165 12.45 -14.28 6.28
CA THR A 165 11.30 -14.08 7.17
C THR A 165 10.12 -13.62 6.33
N ILE A 166 8.98 -14.28 6.47
CA ILE A 166 7.73 -13.79 5.89
C ILE A 166 7.03 -13.03 7.00
N TRP A 167 6.77 -11.78 6.74
CA TRP A 167 5.98 -10.98 7.65
C TRP A 167 4.58 -11.58 7.75
N ASP A 168 4.00 -11.55 8.96
CA ASP A 168 2.62 -11.99 9.26
C ASP A 168 1.57 -11.07 8.59
N ARG A 169 1.76 -10.81 7.30
CA ARG A 169 0.83 -10.01 6.49
C ARG A 169 0.14 -10.93 5.51
N TYR A 170 -0.99 -11.44 5.94
CA TYR A 170 -1.83 -12.24 5.06
C TYR A 170 -2.21 -11.46 3.79
N PRO A 171 -2.33 -12.15 2.63
CA PRO A 171 -2.81 -11.51 1.42
C PRO A 171 -4.13 -10.79 1.67
N LEU A 172 -4.24 -9.54 1.20
CA LEU A 172 -5.47 -8.75 1.40
C LEU A 172 -6.69 -9.44 0.83
N GLU A 173 -6.54 -10.09 -0.32
CA GLU A 173 -7.60 -10.86 -0.97
C GLU A 173 -8.13 -11.99 -0.08
N LEU A 174 -7.27 -12.59 0.75
CA LEU A 174 -7.66 -13.59 1.73
C LEU A 174 -8.44 -12.98 2.90
N LEU A 175 -7.91 -11.88 3.45
CA LEU A 175 -8.57 -11.16 4.55
C LEU A 175 -9.93 -10.60 4.12
N ASP A 176 -10.04 -10.06 2.91
CA ASP A 176 -11.28 -9.56 2.32
C ASP A 176 -12.34 -10.66 2.28
N GLU A 177 -11.99 -11.81 1.71
CA GLU A 177 -12.92 -12.89 1.53
C GLU A 177 -13.34 -13.53 2.87
N LEU A 178 -12.41 -13.74 3.78
CA LEU A 178 -12.72 -14.25 5.13
C LEU A 178 -13.55 -13.24 5.94
N ALA A 179 -13.27 -11.93 5.85
CA ALA A 179 -14.08 -10.92 6.53
C ALA A 179 -15.51 -10.87 5.99
N GLU A 180 -15.70 -11.00 4.68
CA GLU A 180 -17.03 -11.09 4.08
C GLU A 180 -17.77 -12.36 4.53
N ARG A 181 -17.10 -13.51 4.53
CA ARG A 181 -17.71 -14.80 4.90
C ARG A 181 -18.04 -14.89 6.38
N VAL A 182 -17.12 -14.43 7.25
CA VAL A 182 -17.27 -14.57 8.72
C VAL A 182 -18.21 -13.52 9.30
N TYR A 183 -18.03 -12.25 8.90
CA TYR A 183 -18.78 -11.10 9.46
C TYR A 183 -19.86 -10.55 8.54
N GLY A 184 -19.95 -11.01 7.28
CA GLY A 184 -20.91 -10.51 6.30
C GLY A 184 -20.65 -9.07 5.85
N ILE A 185 -19.42 -8.57 6.02
CA ILE A 185 -19.02 -7.20 5.70
C ILE A 185 -18.19 -7.20 4.43
N PRO A 186 -18.73 -6.73 3.30
CA PRO A 186 -17.95 -6.60 2.07
C PRO A 186 -16.84 -5.58 2.29
N GLN A 187 -15.61 -5.99 2.09
CA GLN A 187 -14.45 -5.09 2.19
C GLN A 187 -14.38 -4.18 0.98
N LYS A 188 -14.10 -2.90 1.21
CA LYS A 188 -13.97 -1.91 0.14
C LYS A 188 -12.51 -1.70 -0.18
N LYS A 189 -12.17 -1.73 -1.47
CA LYS A 189 -10.86 -1.27 -1.92
C LYS A 189 -10.62 0.17 -1.49
N THR A 190 -9.39 0.46 -1.04
CA THR A 190 -9.01 1.78 -0.56
C THR A 190 -8.39 2.63 -1.67
N ILE A 191 -8.93 3.83 -1.83
CA ILE A 191 -8.38 4.86 -2.70
C ILE A 191 -7.83 5.98 -1.84
N VAL A 192 -6.51 6.22 -1.93
CA VAL A 192 -5.87 7.37 -1.28
C VAL A 192 -5.78 8.52 -2.26
N TYR A 193 -6.36 9.67 -1.91
CA TYR A 193 -6.26 10.88 -2.72
C TYR A 193 -5.19 11.84 -2.19
N LEU A 194 -4.20 12.17 -3.02
CA LEU A 194 -3.13 13.10 -2.73
C LEU A 194 -3.41 14.47 -3.35
N HIS A 195 -3.58 15.46 -2.49
CA HIS A 195 -3.92 16.82 -2.91
C HIS A 195 -2.73 17.60 -3.51
N GLY A 196 -3.01 18.64 -4.29
CA GLY A 196 -2.00 19.54 -4.84
C GLY A 196 -1.44 20.53 -3.81
N TYR A 197 -0.42 21.29 -4.23
CA TYR A 197 0.25 22.30 -3.42
C TYR A 197 -0.73 23.37 -2.88
N GLY A 198 -0.57 23.71 -1.60
CA GLY A 198 -1.42 24.68 -0.90
C GLY A 198 -2.84 24.18 -0.59
N SER A 199 -3.14 22.91 -0.84
CA SER A 199 -4.42 22.27 -0.54
C SER A 199 -4.33 21.44 0.74
N SER A 200 -5.36 20.66 1.06
CA SER A 200 -5.44 19.80 2.25
C SER A 200 -6.31 18.56 1.99
N SER A 201 -6.36 17.67 2.98
CA SER A 201 -7.29 16.52 3.01
C SER A 201 -8.76 16.95 2.88
N GLN A 202 -9.10 18.17 3.27
CA GLN A 202 -10.45 18.76 3.21
C GLN A 202 -10.77 19.39 1.86
N SER A 203 -9.96 19.12 0.82
CA SER A 203 -10.18 19.67 -0.52
C SER A 203 -11.51 19.23 -1.13
N ASN A 204 -12.07 20.09 -1.99
CA ASN A 204 -13.31 19.74 -2.73
C ASN A 204 -13.16 18.46 -3.55
N THR A 205 -11.96 18.20 -4.07
CA THR A 205 -11.69 16.97 -4.86
C THR A 205 -11.77 15.73 -3.99
N ALA A 206 -11.13 15.72 -2.81
CA ALA A 206 -11.21 14.61 -1.87
C ALA A 206 -12.66 14.32 -1.47
N GLN A 207 -13.40 15.35 -1.06
CA GLN A 207 -14.80 15.22 -0.67
C GLN A 207 -15.69 14.74 -1.82
N TYR A 208 -15.43 15.23 -3.05
CA TYR A 208 -16.22 14.83 -4.21
C TYR A 208 -15.97 13.38 -4.61
N LEU A 209 -14.71 12.94 -4.60
CA LEU A 209 -14.33 11.53 -4.83
C LEU A 209 -15.03 10.62 -3.81
N ALA A 210 -14.87 10.88 -2.52
CA ALA A 210 -15.50 10.10 -1.45
C ALA A 210 -17.02 10.01 -1.61
N LYS A 211 -17.66 11.13 -1.95
CA LYS A 211 -19.11 11.18 -2.18
C LYS A 211 -19.56 10.40 -3.41
N LYS A 212 -18.75 10.34 -4.46
CA LYS A 212 -19.12 9.75 -5.76
C LYS A 212 -18.66 8.30 -5.94
N MET A 213 -17.84 7.81 -5.03
CA MET A 213 -17.33 6.44 -5.01
C MET A 213 -17.63 5.77 -3.66
N PRO A 214 -18.90 5.70 -3.23
CA PRO A 214 -19.26 5.15 -1.91
C PRO A 214 -18.99 3.65 -1.78
N GLU A 215 -18.81 2.95 -2.90
CA GLU A 215 -18.42 1.55 -2.97
C GLU A 215 -16.93 1.33 -2.65
N TYR A 216 -16.12 2.39 -2.54
CA TYR A 216 -14.72 2.38 -2.15
C TYR A 216 -14.52 3.13 -0.83
N ASN A 217 -13.45 2.79 -0.13
CA ASN A 217 -12.95 3.58 0.99
C ASN A 217 -12.04 4.69 0.44
N VAL A 218 -12.57 5.89 0.28
CA VAL A 218 -11.80 7.03 -0.27
C VAL A 218 -11.34 7.91 0.88
N ILE A 219 -10.02 7.94 1.10
CA ILE A 219 -9.36 8.71 2.14
C ILE A 219 -8.33 9.69 1.56
N ALA A 220 -7.98 10.70 2.34
CA ALA A 220 -7.00 11.70 1.93
C ALA A 220 -6.21 12.19 3.15
N PRO A 221 -4.87 12.09 3.17
CA PRO A 221 -4.05 12.67 4.23
C PRO A 221 -3.82 14.17 4.02
N ASP A 222 -3.50 14.89 5.11
CA ASP A 222 -2.86 16.19 5.03
C ASP A 222 -1.36 15.98 4.80
N ILE A 223 -0.89 16.25 3.60
CA ILE A 223 0.49 16.01 3.17
C ILE A 223 1.43 16.98 3.91
N PRO A 224 2.50 16.52 4.57
CA PRO A 224 3.53 17.38 5.12
C PRO A 224 4.07 18.35 4.07
N VAL A 225 4.41 19.56 4.51
CA VAL A 225 4.85 20.64 3.60
C VAL A 225 6.25 20.39 3.07
N ASP A 226 7.11 19.79 3.89
CA ASP A 226 8.47 19.40 3.52
C ASP A 226 8.46 18.05 2.79
N PRO A 227 8.95 17.97 1.54
CA PRO A 227 9.01 16.70 0.81
C PRO A 227 9.89 15.63 1.47
N ALA A 228 10.89 16.02 2.28
CA ALA A 228 11.69 15.08 3.04
C ALA A 228 10.89 14.34 4.12
N GLU A 229 9.82 14.96 4.63
CA GLU A 229 8.87 14.36 5.56
C GLU A 229 7.68 13.73 4.81
N ALA A 230 7.26 14.36 3.71
CA ALA A 230 6.04 13.98 2.99
C ALA A 230 6.14 12.59 2.35
N LEU A 231 7.27 12.28 1.69
CA LEU A 231 7.39 11.03 0.97
C LEU A 231 7.36 9.81 1.90
N PRO A 232 8.19 9.72 2.97
CA PRO A 232 8.09 8.63 3.94
C PRO A 232 6.70 8.55 4.60
N PHE A 233 6.14 9.71 5.00
CA PHE A 233 4.79 9.76 5.58
C PHE A 233 3.73 9.17 4.64
N LEU A 234 3.78 9.46 3.34
CA LEU A 234 2.81 8.97 2.37
C LEU A 234 2.99 7.48 2.08
N GLU A 235 4.23 6.99 2.08
CA GLU A 235 4.51 5.55 2.00
C GLU A 235 3.91 4.81 3.18
N ASP A 236 4.22 5.26 4.40
CA ASP A 236 3.65 4.69 5.64
C ASP A 236 2.12 4.78 5.67
N TYR A 237 1.57 5.92 5.22
CA TYR A 237 0.12 6.13 5.17
C TYR A 237 -0.57 5.18 4.20
N CYS A 238 -0.03 5.03 2.99
CA CYS A 238 -0.57 4.12 1.99
C CYS A 238 -0.47 2.66 2.46
N GLU A 239 0.62 2.31 3.11
CA GLU A 239 0.82 0.97 3.66
C GLU A 239 -0.14 0.69 4.83
N ALA A 240 -0.23 1.60 5.81
CA ALA A 240 -1.11 1.44 6.98
C ALA A 240 -2.60 1.33 6.60
N HIS A 241 -2.99 1.97 5.49
CA HIS A 241 -4.38 1.94 5.00
C HIS A 241 -4.58 0.96 3.84
N HIS A 242 -3.61 0.11 3.53
CA HIS A 242 -3.68 -0.87 2.44
C HIS A 242 -4.22 -0.26 1.14
N ALA A 243 -3.55 0.79 0.65
CA ALA A 243 -4.00 1.52 -0.54
C ALA A 243 -3.96 0.64 -1.79
N ASP A 244 -5.12 0.34 -2.38
CA ASP A 244 -5.21 -0.32 -3.68
C ASP A 244 -4.89 0.63 -4.83
N LEU A 245 -5.32 1.89 -4.69
CA LEU A 245 -5.11 2.93 -5.69
C LEU A 245 -4.76 4.26 -5.03
N VAL A 246 -3.71 4.90 -5.52
CA VAL A 246 -3.41 6.30 -5.18
C VAL A 246 -3.77 7.21 -6.35
N ILE A 247 -4.58 8.24 -6.10
CA ILE A 247 -4.93 9.27 -7.08
C ILE A 247 -4.30 10.57 -6.62
N GLY A 248 -3.35 11.11 -7.38
CA GLY A 248 -2.69 12.37 -7.06
C GLY A 248 -2.90 13.44 -8.12
N THR A 249 -2.99 14.71 -7.70
CA THR A 249 -3.12 15.85 -8.59
C THR A 249 -2.02 16.86 -8.39
N SER A 250 -1.41 17.36 -9.48
CA SER A 250 -0.34 18.37 -9.42
C SER A 250 0.83 17.88 -8.55
N MET A 251 1.16 18.56 -7.44
CA MET A 251 2.12 18.09 -6.44
C MET A 251 1.76 16.68 -5.92
N GLY A 252 0.49 16.44 -5.60
CA GLY A 252 0.02 15.11 -5.21
C GLY A 252 0.23 14.04 -6.29
N GLY A 253 0.15 14.43 -7.58
CA GLY A 253 0.46 13.55 -8.71
C GLY A 253 1.94 13.20 -8.79
N MET A 254 2.82 14.14 -8.45
CA MET A 254 4.26 13.90 -8.33
C MET A 254 4.58 12.93 -7.17
N TYR A 255 3.88 13.03 -6.04
CA TYR A 255 4.02 12.05 -4.96
C TYR A 255 3.40 10.70 -5.32
N ALA A 256 2.18 10.68 -5.88
CA ALA A 256 1.51 9.45 -6.28
C ALA A 256 2.39 8.59 -7.21
N MET A 257 3.07 9.21 -8.15
CA MET A 257 3.99 8.55 -9.07
C MET A 257 5.08 7.73 -8.34
N GLN A 258 5.47 8.15 -7.14
CA GLN A 258 6.53 7.52 -6.35
C GLN A 258 6.03 6.43 -5.39
N MET A 259 4.70 6.22 -5.30
CA MET A 259 4.09 5.16 -4.48
C MET A 259 4.13 3.82 -5.24
N THR A 260 5.22 3.08 -5.14
CA THR A 260 5.49 1.91 -6.00
C THR A 260 4.68 0.67 -5.65
N ARG A 261 4.05 0.62 -4.47
CA ARG A 261 3.37 -0.56 -3.93
C ARG A 261 1.87 -0.64 -4.23
N CYS A 262 1.32 0.26 -5.03
CA CYS A 262 -0.10 0.33 -5.36
C CYS A 262 -0.32 0.81 -6.79
N LEU A 263 -1.55 0.67 -7.28
CA LEU A 263 -1.97 1.29 -8.54
C LEU A 263 -1.98 2.82 -8.40
N ARG A 264 -1.64 3.54 -9.46
CA ARG A 264 -1.44 5.00 -9.38
C ARG A 264 -2.11 5.73 -10.53
N ILE A 265 -2.83 6.79 -10.21
CA ILE A 265 -3.33 7.77 -11.16
C ILE A 265 -2.70 9.13 -10.85
N CYS A 266 -1.95 9.67 -11.80
CA CYS A 266 -1.28 10.96 -11.72
C CYS A 266 -1.97 11.94 -12.66
N VAL A 267 -2.64 12.96 -12.11
CA VAL A 267 -3.36 13.95 -12.91
C VAL A 267 -2.57 15.25 -12.94
N ASN A 268 -2.15 15.67 -14.14
CA ASN A 268 -1.32 16.85 -14.35
C ASN A 268 -0.16 16.93 -13.33
N PRO A 269 0.68 15.87 -13.18
CA PRO A 269 1.70 15.82 -12.15
C PRO A 269 2.73 16.95 -12.36
N ALA A 270 3.01 17.69 -11.26
CA ALA A 270 3.96 18.82 -11.29
C ALA A 270 5.37 18.31 -10.97
N LEU A 271 6.04 17.68 -11.93
CA LEU A 271 7.35 17.03 -11.74
C LEU A 271 8.47 18.00 -11.34
N HIS A 272 8.32 19.28 -11.66
CA HIS A 272 9.33 20.31 -11.41
C HIS A 272 8.72 21.49 -10.63
N LEU A 273 8.07 21.22 -9.51
CA LEU A 273 7.44 22.26 -8.69
C LEU A 273 8.43 23.32 -8.24
N SER A 274 9.70 22.96 -7.96
CA SER A 274 10.76 23.89 -7.57
C SER A 274 11.12 24.89 -8.64
N GLN A 275 10.78 24.64 -9.91
CA GLN A 275 10.99 25.56 -11.02
C GLN A 275 9.85 26.58 -11.17
N LEU A 276 8.69 26.33 -10.57
CA LEU A 276 7.52 27.21 -10.60
C LEU A 276 7.67 28.34 -9.57
N LYS A 277 8.54 29.31 -9.86
CA LYS A 277 8.93 30.39 -8.95
C LYS A 277 7.77 31.28 -8.46
N ASP A 278 6.69 31.33 -9.23
CA ASP A 278 5.48 32.06 -8.83
C ASP A 278 4.55 31.23 -7.91
N VAL A 279 4.81 29.93 -7.79
CA VAL A 279 4.05 28.98 -6.96
C VAL A 279 4.81 28.64 -5.69
N LEU A 280 6.06 28.18 -5.80
CA LEU A 280 6.88 27.78 -4.66
C LEU A 280 7.85 28.91 -4.27
N GLN A 281 7.47 29.67 -3.23
CA GLN A 281 8.24 30.81 -2.72
C GLN A 281 8.43 30.69 -1.20
N VAL A 282 9.52 31.27 -0.70
CA VAL A 282 9.75 31.40 0.74
C VAL A 282 8.70 32.34 1.33
N GLY A 283 8.05 31.90 2.40
CA GLY A 283 7.03 32.69 3.08
C GLY A 283 6.01 31.83 3.83
N THR A 284 5.05 32.52 4.44
CA THR A 284 3.89 31.89 5.07
C THR A 284 2.64 32.17 4.23
N PHE A 285 1.91 31.10 3.92
CA PHE A 285 0.78 31.11 3.01
C PHE A 285 -0.45 30.48 3.66
N GLU A 286 -1.63 30.83 3.18
CA GLU A 286 -2.86 30.21 3.60
C GLU A 286 -3.13 28.94 2.75
N TYR A 287 -3.61 27.89 3.41
CA TYR A 287 -4.21 26.76 2.70
C TYR A 287 -5.50 27.19 1.99
N PHE A 288 -5.78 26.64 0.82
CA PHE A 288 -7.08 26.87 0.15
C PHE A 288 -8.27 26.42 1.01
N GLN A 289 -8.05 25.42 1.83
CA GLN A 289 -8.96 24.97 2.88
C GLN A 289 -8.12 24.52 4.09
N PRO A 290 -8.58 24.74 5.33
CA PRO A 290 -7.87 24.28 6.52
C PRO A 290 -7.62 22.77 6.46
N THR A 291 -6.54 22.32 7.07
CA THR A 291 -6.26 20.89 7.30
C THR A 291 -7.29 20.26 8.24
N ALA A 292 -7.32 18.94 8.35
CA ALA A 292 -8.24 18.21 9.23
C ALA A 292 -8.07 18.62 10.72
N ASP A 293 -6.84 18.92 11.15
CA ASP A 293 -6.52 19.44 12.50
C ASP A 293 -6.75 20.93 12.67
N GLY A 294 -7.27 21.62 11.64
CA GLY A 294 -7.65 23.04 11.68
C GLY A 294 -6.53 24.04 11.39
N ARG A 295 -5.34 23.61 10.96
CA ARG A 295 -4.28 24.52 10.50
C ARG A 295 -4.73 25.28 9.25
N LYS A 296 -4.52 26.60 9.26
CA LYS A 296 -4.91 27.49 8.15
C LYS A 296 -3.74 27.98 7.32
N HIS A 297 -2.52 27.86 7.85
CA HIS A 297 -1.32 28.40 7.23
C HIS A 297 -0.22 27.33 7.18
N TYR A 298 0.66 27.47 6.20
CA TYR A 298 1.89 26.70 6.09
C TYR A 298 3.05 27.62 5.74
N THR A 299 4.27 27.22 6.08
CA THR A 299 5.47 28.01 5.84
C THR A 299 6.42 27.25 4.93
N ILE A 300 6.91 27.94 3.91
CA ILE A 300 7.96 27.47 3.01
C ILE A 300 9.26 28.17 3.38
N THR A 301 10.30 27.39 3.61
CA THR A 301 11.67 27.86 3.85
C THR A 301 12.56 27.60 2.62
N GLU A 302 13.75 28.18 2.60
CA GLU A 302 14.76 27.87 1.57
C GLU A 302 15.16 26.38 1.61
N GLU A 303 15.20 25.79 2.80
CA GLU A 303 15.49 24.38 3.02
C GLU A 303 14.42 23.48 2.37
N ILE A 304 13.15 23.77 2.57
CA ILE A 304 12.03 23.04 1.94
C ILE A 304 12.13 23.13 0.40
N ILE A 305 12.45 24.30 -0.15
CA ILE A 305 12.67 24.46 -1.59
C ILE A 305 13.86 23.59 -2.08
N GLN A 306 14.90 23.48 -1.26
CA GLN A 306 16.05 22.65 -1.57
C GLN A 306 15.68 21.15 -1.55
N HIS A 307 14.88 20.71 -0.56
CA HIS A 307 14.37 19.33 -0.49
C HIS A 307 13.48 18.98 -1.71
N PHE A 308 12.67 19.93 -2.21
CA PHE A 308 11.94 19.72 -3.47
C PHE A 308 12.89 19.46 -4.65
N LYS A 309 13.97 20.24 -4.79
CA LYS A 309 14.94 20.04 -5.87
C LYS A 309 15.67 18.69 -5.77
N GLU A 310 16.00 18.27 -4.55
CA GLU A 310 16.66 17.00 -4.29
C GLU A 310 15.73 15.82 -4.63
N MET A 311 14.48 15.86 -4.20
CA MET A 311 13.49 14.86 -4.56
C MET A 311 13.24 14.83 -6.06
N GLU A 312 13.07 15.99 -6.72
CA GLU A 312 12.85 16.11 -8.15
C GLU A 312 14.00 15.55 -8.98
N ALA A 313 15.23 15.58 -8.49
CA ALA A 313 16.39 14.99 -9.15
C ALA A 313 16.36 13.45 -9.18
N HIS A 314 15.52 12.80 -8.34
CA HIS A 314 15.45 11.37 -8.16
C HIS A 314 14.05 10.76 -8.39
N LEU A 315 13.12 11.51 -9.00
CA LEU A 315 11.70 11.14 -9.14
C LEU A 315 11.46 9.73 -9.72
N PHE A 316 12.30 9.30 -10.65
CA PHE A 316 12.14 8.04 -11.37
C PHE A 316 13.10 6.95 -10.90
N GLY A 317 13.89 7.21 -9.87
CA GLY A 317 14.95 6.31 -9.40
C GLY A 317 14.45 5.02 -8.74
N ARG A 318 13.17 4.99 -8.36
CA ARG A 318 12.55 3.85 -7.65
C ARG A 318 11.66 2.99 -8.57
N GLU A 319 11.57 3.30 -9.85
CA GLU A 319 10.65 2.60 -10.76
C GLU A 319 11.18 1.23 -11.19
N THR A 320 10.41 0.21 -10.88
CA THR A 320 10.58 -1.15 -11.39
C THR A 320 9.89 -1.32 -12.74
N SER A 321 10.20 -2.41 -13.45
CA SER A 321 9.52 -2.75 -14.71
C SER A 321 8.00 -2.90 -14.52
N GLU A 322 7.57 -3.50 -13.40
CA GLU A 322 6.16 -3.65 -13.05
C GLU A 322 5.54 -2.31 -12.64
N GLY A 323 6.25 -1.50 -11.85
CA GLY A 323 5.80 -0.17 -11.45
C GLY A 323 5.45 0.74 -12.62
N ARG A 324 6.12 0.58 -13.77
CA ARG A 324 5.80 1.33 -14.99
C ARG A 324 4.42 1.02 -15.56
N TYR A 325 3.92 -0.20 -15.38
CA TYR A 325 2.59 -0.60 -15.82
C TYR A 325 1.48 -0.26 -14.81
N ASN A 326 1.85 -0.05 -13.56
CA ASN A 326 0.90 0.25 -12.48
C ASN A 326 0.67 1.76 -12.28
N CYS A 327 1.09 2.60 -13.22
CA CYS A 327 0.97 4.06 -13.14
C CYS A 327 0.37 4.65 -14.42
N TRP A 328 -0.73 5.39 -14.27
CA TRP A 328 -1.46 6.08 -15.33
C TRP A 328 -1.33 7.59 -15.20
N GLY A 329 -0.83 8.25 -16.23
CA GLY A 329 -0.76 9.71 -16.34
C GLY A 329 -1.96 10.26 -17.12
N PHE A 330 -2.69 11.20 -16.53
CA PHE A 330 -3.79 11.93 -17.15
C PHE A 330 -3.41 13.39 -17.31
N PHE A 331 -3.45 13.88 -18.55
CA PHE A 331 -2.96 15.22 -18.90
C PHE A 331 -4.05 16.06 -19.54
N ALA A 332 -4.30 17.25 -18.98
CA ALA A 332 -5.25 18.19 -19.54
C ALA A 332 -4.67 18.93 -20.76
N ASP A 333 -5.42 18.97 -21.85
CA ASP A 333 -5.02 19.66 -23.10
C ASP A 333 -4.95 21.20 -22.94
N GLY A 334 -5.65 21.75 -21.93
CA GLY A 334 -5.63 23.18 -21.59
C GLY A 334 -4.76 23.52 -20.37
N ASP A 335 -3.89 22.61 -19.90
CA ASP A 335 -2.97 22.93 -18.81
C ASP A 335 -1.87 23.89 -19.26
N THR A 336 -1.92 25.11 -18.73
CA THR A 336 -0.91 26.16 -19.00
C THR A 336 0.11 26.31 -17.87
N LEU A 337 -0.07 25.60 -16.76
CA LEU A 337 0.80 25.70 -15.58
C LEU A 337 1.91 24.66 -15.61
N VAL A 338 1.57 23.42 -15.98
CA VAL A 338 2.49 22.27 -15.97
C VAL A 338 2.41 21.53 -17.29
N ASN A 339 3.57 21.22 -17.88
CA ASN A 339 3.67 20.45 -19.10
C ASN A 339 4.74 19.36 -18.95
N CYS A 340 4.40 18.29 -18.24
CA CYS A 340 5.30 17.17 -17.95
C CYS A 340 4.91 15.87 -18.67
N LYS A 341 3.97 15.92 -19.63
CA LYS A 341 3.45 14.73 -20.31
C LYS A 341 4.54 13.95 -21.03
N ASP A 342 5.39 14.65 -21.83
CA ASP A 342 6.42 13.99 -22.64
C ASP A 342 7.51 13.35 -21.75
N GLU A 343 7.83 13.96 -20.63
CA GLU A 343 8.76 13.42 -19.64
C GLU A 343 8.15 12.20 -18.94
N PHE A 344 6.91 12.30 -18.46
CA PHE A 344 6.19 11.18 -17.86
C PHE A 344 6.12 9.97 -18.81
N ALA A 345 5.82 10.19 -20.09
CA ALA A 345 5.72 9.15 -21.11
C ALA A 345 7.04 8.41 -21.41
N GLN A 346 8.19 8.97 -21.00
CA GLN A 346 9.49 8.28 -21.12
C GLN A 346 9.65 7.20 -20.06
N HIS A 347 8.92 7.28 -18.96
CA HIS A 347 9.05 6.41 -17.81
C HIS A 347 7.86 5.47 -17.60
N PHE A 348 6.65 5.89 -18.00
CA PHE A 348 5.41 5.14 -17.78
C PHE A 348 4.67 4.85 -19.08
N THR A 349 4.01 3.70 -19.13
CA THR A 349 3.37 3.18 -20.33
C THR A 349 1.99 3.80 -20.59
N HIS A 350 1.24 4.11 -19.54
CA HIS A 350 -0.14 4.56 -19.66
C HIS A 350 -0.24 6.07 -19.56
N VAL A 351 -0.53 6.72 -20.70
CA VAL A 351 -0.67 8.17 -20.83
C VAL A 351 -1.97 8.48 -21.56
N GLU A 352 -2.85 9.23 -20.93
CA GLU A 352 -4.15 9.62 -21.47
C GLU A 352 -4.31 11.14 -21.45
N ASP A 353 -4.94 11.69 -22.50
CA ASP A 353 -5.29 13.11 -22.55
C ASP A 353 -6.76 13.30 -22.19
N PHE A 354 -7.07 14.42 -21.56
CA PHE A 354 -8.45 14.82 -21.32
C PHE A 354 -8.63 16.33 -21.60
N HIS A 355 -9.88 16.69 -21.92
CA HIS A 355 -10.23 18.10 -22.10
C HIS A 355 -10.43 18.78 -20.74
N GLY A 356 -9.56 19.74 -20.41
CA GLY A 356 -9.62 20.43 -19.14
C GLY A 356 -8.46 21.38 -18.90
N GLU A 357 -8.35 21.85 -17.67
CA GLU A 357 -7.30 22.76 -17.20
C GLU A 357 -6.45 22.06 -16.13
N HIS A 358 -5.42 22.74 -15.62
CA HIS A 358 -4.53 22.22 -14.57
C HIS A 358 -5.33 21.71 -13.34
N ARG A 359 -6.32 22.47 -12.88
CA ARG A 359 -7.18 22.08 -11.77
C ARG A 359 -8.37 21.26 -12.25
N MET A 360 -8.55 20.07 -11.70
CA MET A 360 -9.73 19.27 -11.96
C MET A 360 -11.00 19.96 -11.42
N ASN A 361 -11.99 20.09 -12.27
CA ASN A 361 -13.35 20.42 -11.86
C ASN A 361 -14.16 19.13 -11.64
N ASN A 362 -15.35 19.27 -11.04
CA ASN A 362 -16.22 18.13 -10.77
C ASN A 362 -16.65 17.35 -12.02
N GLN A 363 -16.66 17.99 -13.19
CA GLN A 363 -16.99 17.32 -14.45
C GLN A 363 -15.85 16.37 -14.87
N VAL A 364 -14.60 16.85 -14.85
CA VAL A 364 -13.42 16.02 -15.14
C VAL A 364 -13.34 14.85 -14.16
N ILE A 365 -13.52 15.09 -12.87
CA ILE A 365 -13.51 14.02 -11.86
C ILE A 365 -14.57 12.96 -12.20
N ARG A 366 -15.81 13.37 -12.50
CA ARG A 366 -16.92 12.47 -12.79
C ARG A 366 -16.76 11.71 -14.11
N ASP A 367 -16.34 12.41 -15.16
CA ASP A 367 -16.42 11.91 -16.54
C ASP A 367 -15.09 11.25 -17.01
N VAL A 368 -13.97 11.52 -16.31
CA VAL A 368 -12.65 11.00 -16.66
C VAL A 368 -12.06 10.17 -15.52
N ILE A 369 -11.84 10.76 -14.34
CA ILE A 369 -11.03 10.15 -13.30
C ILE A 369 -11.77 8.99 -12.60
N ILE A 370 -13.04 9.15 -12.24
CA ILE A 370 -13.83 8.07 -11.62
C ILE A 370 -13.96 6.85 -12.55
N PRO A 371 -14.31 6.99 -13.84
CA PRO A 371 -14.31 5.86 -14.75
C PRO A 371 -12.95 5.18 -14.91
N ALA A 372 -11.87 5.97 -14.98
CA ALA A 372 -10.53 5.44 -15.03
C ALA A 372 -10.14 4.65 -13.76
N ALA A 373 -10.42 5.21 -12.58
CA ALA A 373 -10.16 4.54 -11.32
C ALA A 373 -10.90 3.20 -11.20
N LYS A 374 -12.19 3.16 -11.59
CA LYS A 374 -12.98 1.92 -11.59
C LYS A 374 -12.43 0.88 -12.56
N ARG A 375 -12.03 1.30 -13.77
CA ARG A 375 -11.42 0.42 -14.77
C ARG A 375 -10.12 -0.19 -14.21
N ILE A 376 -9.22 0.65 -13.73
CA ILE A 376 -7.90 0.26 -13.23
C ILE A 376 -8.00 -0.69 -12.01
N LEU A 377 -8.98 -0.46 -11.13
CA LEU A 377 -9.22 -1.32 -9.96
C LEU A 377 -9.86 -2.67 -10.31
N THR A 378 -10.31 -2.88 -11.55
CA THR A 378 -10.95 -4.12 -12.02
C THR A 378 -10.12 -4.89 -13.04
N GLU A 379 -9.05 -4.30 -13.56
CA GLU A 379 -8.06 -4.96 -14.42
C GLU A 379 -7.06 -5.76 -13.57
#